data_e5b1689b8975928cb367ea267148b6c9
#
_entry.id   e5b1689b8975928cb367ea267148b6c9
#
_cell.length_a   1.000
_cell.length_b   1.000
_cell.length_c   1.000
_cell.angle_alpha   90.00
_cell.angle_beta   90.00
_cell.angle_gamma   90.00
#
_symmetry.space_group_name_H-M   'P 1'
#
loop_
_entity.id
_entity.type
_entity.pdbx_description
1 polymer ?
#
loop_
_entity_poly.entity_id
_entity_poly.type
_entity_poly.pdbx_seq_one_letter_code
_entity_poly.pdbx_strand_id
1 'polypeptide(L)'
;GHDTPGYYEKLKELDGYVGRIIAAIKEAGIYDDTIIMMTADHGGIKKGHGGITLQEVEIPFIIAGKNVRKGGEFQESMMQFDTAATMGYVFGVKQPQVWIGRPMIQVFK
;
A
#
# COMPACT_ATOMS: atom_id res chain seq x y z
N GLY A 1 21.08 -1.12 7.16
CA GLY A 1 20.03 -1.95 7.78
C GLY A 1 18.83 -1.08 8.18
N HIS A 2 17.76 -1.72 8.61
CA HIS A 2 16.56 -1.03 9.11
C HIS A 2 16.89 -0.13 10.30
N ASP A 3 16.13 0.95 10.47
CA ASP A 3 16.28 1.94 11.56
C ASP A 3 17.68 2.59 11.65
N THR A 4 18.36 2.71 10.53
CA THR A 4 19.63 3.45 10.44
C THR A 4 19.44 4.77 9.68
N PRO A 5 20.33 5.78 9.87
CA PRO A 5 20.28 7.02 9.11
C PRO A 5 20.20 6.79 7.58
N GLY A 6 21.01 5.88 7.04
CA GLY A 6 20.97 5.53 5.60
C GLY A 6 19.67 4.88 5.15
N TYR A 7 18.98 4.16 6.04
CA TYR A 7 17.64 3.64 5.76
C TYR A 7 16.63 4.77 5.59
N TYR A 8 16.64 5.75 6.51
CA TYR A 8 15.73 6.89 6.44
C TYR A 8 16.03 7.83 5.27
N GLU A 9 17.30 8.02 4.93
CA GLU A 9 17.69 8.77 3.73
C GLU A 9 17.13 8.08 2.46
N LYS A 10 17.22 6.76 2.36
CA LYS A 10 16.68 6.00 1.24
C LYS A 10 15.15 6.06 1.20
N LEU A 11 14.49 6.00 2.34
CA LEU A 11 13.04 6.14 2.43
C LEU A 11 12.58 7.51 1.93
N LYS A 12 13.31 8.58 2.29
CA LYS A 12 13.04 9.94 1.80
C LYS A 12 13.26 10.06 0.29
N GLU A 13 14.27 9.40 -0.25
CA GLU A 13 14.51 9.34 -1.70
C GLU A 13 13.36 8.63 -2.42
N LEU A 14 12.88 7.50 -1.88
CA LEU A 14 11.74 6.76 -2.42
C LEU A 14 10.45 7.59 -2.38
N ASP A 15 10.20 8.34 -1.32
CA ASP A 15 9.08 9.28 -1.24
C ASP A 15 9.13 10.31 -2.38
N GLY A 16 10.31 10.82 -2.70
CA GLY A 16 10.54 11.70 -3.86
C GLY A 16 10.17 11.02 -5.19
N TYR A 17 10.45 9.73 -5.35
CA TYR A 17 10.07 8.99 -6.55
C TYR A 17 8.55 8.78 -6.63
N VAL A 18 7.90 8.50 -5.53
CA VAL A 18 6.42 8.45 -5.47
C VAL A 18 5.82 9.79 -5.91
N GLY A 19 6.36 10.90 -5.42
CA GLY A 19 5.96 12.24 -5.86
C GLY A 19 6.09 12.44 -7.37
N ARG A 20 7.18 11.96 -7.99
CA ARG A 20 7.38 12.02 -9.46
C ARG A 20 6.35 11.17 -10.22
N ILE A 21 6.02 9.99 -9.72
CA ILE A 21 4.98 9.13 -10.32
C ILE A 21 3.63 9.85 -10.28
N ILE A 22 3.26 10.44 -9.13
CA ILE A 22 2.01 11.19 -8.98
C ILE A 22 1.98 12.39 -9.93
N ALA A 23 3.09 13.12 -10.08
CA ALA A 23 3.19 14.24 -11.01
C ALA A 23 2.97 13.79 -12.47
N ALA A 24 3.58 12.69 -12.88
CA ALA A 24 3.40 12.13 -14.22
C ALA A 24 1.96 11.70 -14.50
N ILE A 25 1.29 11.09 -13.51
CA ILE A 25 -0.14 10.73 -13.62
C ILE A 25 -1.02 11.98 -13.81
N LYS A 26 -0.70 13.06 -13.10
CA LYS A 26 -1.41 14.36 -13.24
C LYS A 26 -1.15 15.00 -14.61
N GLU A 27 0.10 15.01 -15.05
CA GLU A 27 0.48 15.53 -16.38
C GLU A 27 -0.19 14.76 -17.53
N ALA A 28 -0.34 13.44 -17.37
CA ALA A 28 -1.06 12.59 -18.30
C ALA A 28 -2.59 12.82 -18.28
N GLY A 29 -3.12 13.61 -17.36
CA GLY A 29 -4.56 13.93 -17.26
C GLY A 29 -5.43 12.77 -16.76
N ILE A 30 -4.84 11.74 -16.15
CA ILE A 30 -5.55 10.54 -15.69
C ILE A 30 -5.69 10.45 -14.17
N TYR A 31 -5.26 11.47 -13.43
CA TYR A 31 -5.23 11.44 -11.97
C TYR A 31 -6.62 11.19 -11.36
N ASP A 32 -7.66 11.81 -11.89
CA ASP A 32 -9.03 11.69 -11.37
C ASP A 32 -9.67 10.32 -11.66
N ASP A 33 -9.05 9.53 -12.52
CA ASP A 33 -9.46 8.16 -12.84
C ASP A 33 -8.51 7.09 -12.23
N THR A 34 -7.53 7.52 -11.43
CA THR A 34 -6.49 6.65 -10.88
C THR A 34 -6.72 6.40 -9.40
N ILE A 35 -6.46 5.16 -8.96
CA ILE A 35 -6.25 4.79 -7.57
C ILE A 35 -4.77 4.42 -7.41
N ILE A 36 -4.12 5.00 -6.42
CA ILE A 36 -2.73 4.76 -6.07
C ILE A 36 -2.72 3.93 -4.79
N MET A 37 -2.09 2.77 -4.84
CA MET A 37 -1.84 1.92 -3.67
C MET A 37 -0.34 1.79 -3.45
N MET A 38 0.10 1.90 -2.21
CA MET A 38 1.49 1.71 -1.80
C MET A 38 1.53 0.76 -0.61
N THR A 39 2.35 -0.26 -0.72
CA THR A 39 2.56 -1.27 0.32
C THR A 39 3.98 -1.83 0.23
N ALA A 40 4.31 -2.76 1.10
CA ALA A 40 5.56 -3.53 1.07
C ALA A 40 5.27 -5.04 1.09
N ASP A 41 6.25 -5.82 0.71
CA ASP A 41 6.18 -7.29 0.74
C ASP A 41 6.38 -7.83 2.16
N HIS A 42 7.22 -7.20 2.96
CA HIS A 42 7.50 -7.51 4.37
C HIS A 42 8.18 -6.31 5.04
N GLY A 43 8.29 -6.37 6.35
CA GLY A 43 9.13 -5.48 7.14
C GLY A 43 10.57 -6.00 7.28
N GLY A 44 11.27 -5.61 8.34
CA GLY A 44 12.62 -6.09 8.59
C GLY A 44 13.21 -5.57 9.89
N ILE A 45 14.28 -6.22 10.31
CA ILE A 45 15.02 -5.86 11.52
C ILE A 45 16.53 -5.91 11.26
N LYS A 46 17.27 -4.89 11.70
CA LYS A 46 18.73 -4.78 11.48
C LYS A 46 19.09 -4.93 9.99
N LYS A 47 19.77 -6.01 9.59
CA LYS A 47 20.17 -6.31 8.21
C LYS A 47 19.44 -7.52 7.63
N GLY A 48 18.34 -7.97 8.25
CA GLY A 48 17.62 -9.16 7.86
C GLY A 48 16.10 -9.00 7.86
N HIS A 49 15.45 -10.05 7.45
CA HIS A 49 14.00 -10.22 7.43
C HIS A 49 13.66 -11.73 7.43
N GLY A 50 12.38 -12.07 7.48
CA GLY A 50 11.91 -13.46 7.38
C GLY A 50 11.66 -14.13 8.72
N GLY A 51 11.81 -13.40 9.83
CA GLY A 51 11.37 -13.84 11.15
C GLY A 51 9.89 -13.53 11.41
N ILE A 52 9.51 -13.62 12.67
CA ILE A 52 8.12 -13.45 13.14
C ILE A 52 7.94 -12.24 14.08
N THR A 53 8.94 -11.38 14.16
CA THR A 53 8.82 -10.16 14.95
C THR A 53 7.86 -9.18 14.28
N LEU A 54 7.24 -8.31 15.07
CA LEU A 54 6.32 -7.30 14.52
C LEU A 54 7.00 -6.43 13.46
N GLN A 55 8.27 -6.05 13.68
CA GLN A 55 9.04 -5.28 12.70
C GLN A 55 9.25 -5.99 11.37
N GLU A 56 9.24 -7.33 11.35
CA GLU A 56 9.43 -8.11 10.13
C GLU A 56 8.12 -8.44 9.41
N VAL A 57 7.00 -8.50 10.13
CA VAL A 57 5.70 -8.88 9.57
C VAL A 57 4.76 -7.71 9.31
N GLU A 58 4.95 -6.58 9.98
CA GLU A 58 4.13 -5.38 9.79
C GLU A 58 4.59 -4.61 8.56
N ILE A 59 3.63 -4.25 7.71
CA ILE A 59 3.87 -3.49 6.48
C ILE A 59 2.92 -2.29 6.39
N PRO A 60 3.35 -1.20 5.72
CA PRO A 60 2.46 -0.10 5.45
C PRO A 60 1.44 -0.46 4.37
N PHE A 61 0.24 0.12 4.45
CA PHE A 61 -0.70 0.16 3.34
C PHE A 61 -1.28 1.57 3.23
N ILE A 62 -1.07 2.20 2.09
CA ILE A 62 -1.56 3.54 1.80
C ILE A 62 -2.37 3.46 0.51
N ILE A 63 -3.56 4.06 0.51
CA ILE A 63 -4.42 4.13 -0.66
C ILE A 63 -4.96 5.55 -0.83
N ALA A 64 -4.96 6.04 -2.06
CA ALA A 64 -5.49 7.35 -2.41
C ALA A 64 -6.03 7.36 -3.84
N GLY A 65 -6.88 8.32 -4.18
CA GLY A 65 -7.35 8.56 -5.54
C GLY A 65 -8.86 8.45 -5.72
N LYS A 66 -9.27 8.01 -6.90
CA LYS A 66 -10.69 7.94 -7.31
C LYS A 66 -11.54 7.15 -6.31
N ASN A 67 -12.61 7.77 -5.83
CA ASN A 67 -13.57 7.17 -4.89
C ASN A 67 -12.97 6.74 -3.54
N VAL A 68 -11.71 7.05 -3.25
CA VAL A 68 -11.10 6.81 -1.94
C VAL A 68 -11.47 7.94 -0.99
N ARG A 69 -11.79 7.61 0.26
CA ARG A 69 -12.03 8.60 1.33
C ARG A 69 -10.72 9.34 1.62
N LYS A 70 -10.80 10.66 1.79
CA LYS A 70 -9.63 11.48 2.11
C LYS A 70 -9.34 11.48 3.60
N GLY A 71 -8.11 11.21 3.94
CA GLY A 71 -7.62 11.17 5.32
C GLY A 71 -8.21 10.02 6.13
N GLY A 72 -7.59 9.74 7.24
CA GLY A 72 -8.00 8.70 8.16
C GLY A 72 -7.04 7.51 8.18
N GLU A 73 -7.32 6.62 9.10
CA GLU A 73 -6.58 5.39 9.33
C GLU A 73 -7.54 4.21 9.26
N PHE A 74 -7.02 3.05 8.93
CA PHE A 74 -7.78 1.80 9.03
C PHE A 74 -8.10 1.51 10.49
N GLN A 75 -9.35 1.18 10.75
CA GLN A 75 -9.80 0.73 12.07
C GLN A 75 -9.81 -0.81 12.19
N GLU A 76 -9.74 -1.49 11.05
CA GLU A 76 -9.72 -2.95 10.97
C GLU A 76 -8.33 -3.44 10.62
N SER A 77 -7.96 -4.61 11.15
CA SER A 77 -6.73 -5.29 10.75
C SER A 77 -6.77 -5.64 9.27
N MET A 78 -5.69 -5.35 8.58
CA MET A 78 -5.48 -5.69 7.19
C MET A 78 -4.32 -6.68 7.07
N MET A 79 -4.52 -7.72 6.29
CA MET A 79 -3.48 -8.70 5.96
C MET A 79 -2.96 -8.44 4.55
N GLN A 80 -1.72 -8.83 4.28
CA GLN A 80 -1.09 -8.61 2.97
C GLN A 80 -1.94 -9.14 1.81
N PHE A 81 -2.59 -10.29 1.97
CA PHE A 81 -3.45 -10.90 0.94
C PHE A 81 -4.76 -10.12 0.70
N ASP A 82 -5.15 -9.19 1.59
CA ASP A 82 -6.32 -8.31 1.40
C ASP A 82 -6.04 -7.26 0.32
N THR A 83 -4.77 -6.97 0.01
CA THR A 83 -4.37 -6.08 -1.07
C THR A 83 -4.89 -6.56 -2.42
N ALA A 84 -4.67 -7.84 -2.75
CA ALA A 84 -5.16 -8.43 -4.00
C ALA A 84 -6.69 -8.45 -4.07
N ALA A 85 -7.36 -8.77 -2.96
CA ALA A 85 -8.82 -8.73 -2.86
C ALA A 85 -9.37 -7.30 -3.06
N THR A 86 -8.68 -6.29 -2.51
CA THR A 86 -9.04 -4.88 -2.69
C THR A 86 -8.88 -4.44 -4.15
N MET A 87 -7.81 -4.84 -4.82
CA MET A 87 -7.62 -4.59 -6.25
C MET A 87 -8.71 -5.27 -7.08
N GLY A 88 -9.04 -6.54 -6.80
CA GLY A 88 -10.14 -7.26 -7.44
C GLY A 88 -11.47 -6.53 -7.29
N TYR A 89 -11.78 -6.02 -6.11
CA TYR A 89 -12.96 -5.20 -5.86
C TYR A 89 -13.01 -3.93 -6.71
N VAL A 90 -11.90 -3.19 -6.79
CA VAL A 90 -11.79 -1.97 -7.60
C VAL A 90 -12.08 -2.24 -9.08
N PHE A 91 -11.61 -3.35 -9.61
CA PHE A 91 -11.81 -3.72 -11.01
C PHE A 91 -13.10 -4.52 -11.27
N GLY A 92 -13.93 -4.76 -10.26
CA GLY A 92 -15.14 -5.56 -10.39
C GLY A 92 -14.87 -7.01 -10.78
N VAL A 93 -13.68 -7.52 -10.48
CA VAL A 93 -13.30 -8.90 -10.79
C VAL A 93 -13.83 -9.81 -9.69
N LYS A 94 -14.49 -10.91 -10.11
CA LYS A 94 -14.94 -11.93 -9.16
C LYS A 94 -13.73 -12.59 -8.49
N GLN A 95 -13.68 -12.51 -7.17
CA GLN A 95 -12.62 -13.13 -6.39
C GLN A 95 -12.63 -14.66 -6.57
N PRO A 96 -11.46 -15.28 -6.84
CA PRO A 96 -11.35 -16.74 -6.86
C PRO A 96 -11.78 -17.36 -5.54
N GLN A 97 -12.46 -18.51 -5.60
CA GLN A 97 -13.02 -19.16 -4.42
C GLN A 97 -11.97 -19.52 -3.36
N VAL A 98 -10.72 -19.76 -3.78
CA VAL A 98 -9.62 -20.13 -2.89
C VAL A 98 -8.94 -18.94 -2.21
N TRP A 99 -9.26 -17.70 -2.58
CA TRP A 99 -8.72 -16.52 -1.93
C TRP A 99 -9.42 -16.26 -0.61
N ILE A 100 -8.65 -16.08 0.44
CA ILE A 100 -9.14 -15.75 1.79
C ILE A 100 -9.13 -14.25 2.08
N GLY A 101 -8.51 -13.44 1.20
CA GLY A 101 -8.42 -11.98 1.35
C GLY A 101 -9.79 -11.31 1.31
N ARG A 102 -9.94 -10.24 2.08
CA ARG A 102 -11.12 -9.41 2.16
C ARG A 102 -10.83 -8.05 1.52
N PRO A 103 -11.70 -7.53 0.63
CA PRO A 103 -11.50 -6.18 0.13
C PRO A 103 -11.71 -5.16 1.25
N MET A 104 -10.84 -4.17 1.34
CA MET A 104 -10.89 -3.08 2.33
C MET A 104 -11.92 -2.02 1.90
N ILE A 105 -13.21 -2.42 1.83
CA ILE A 105 -14.29 -1.58 1.31
C ILE A 105 -14.51 -0.29 2.09
N GLN A 106 -14.14 -0.26 3.38
CA GLN A 106 -14.28 0.92 4.24
C GLN A 106 -13.46 2.13 3.77
N VAL A 107 -12.48 1.94 2.89
CA VAL A 107 -11.68 3.05 2.36
C VAL A 107 -12.35 3.79 1.20
N PHE A 108 -13.36 3.20 0.60
CA PHE A 108 -14.09 3.80 -0.52
C PHE A 108 -15.30 4.62 -0.04
N LYS A 109 -15.73 5.56 -0.89
CA LYS A 109 -16.91 6.41 -0.68
C LYS A 109 -18.18 5.67 -1.05
#